data_9df0ac18c2fa9611a498a0d2ef605abe
#
_entry.id   9df0ac18c2fa9611a498a0d2ef605abe
#
_cell.length_a   1.000
_cell.length_b   1.000
_cell.length_c   1.000
_cell.angle_alpha   90.00
_cell.angle_beta   90.00
_cell.angle_gamma   90.00
#
_symmetry.space_group_name_H-M   'P 1'
#
loop_
_entity.id
_entity.type
_entity.pdbx_description
1 polymer ?
#
loop_
_entity_poly.entity_id
_entity_poly.type
_entity_poly.pdbx_seq_one_letter_code
_entity_poly.pdbx_strand_id
1 'polypeptide(L)'
;MKQLGFHQENRLAMLSWIRITRFQQIGNHLSNEFLQPFCITVAQFDVLIQVFAHQPLSQQELAEYLSISGGGVSHMVKRLEKLDLIVRKQDWKVKYISLTDKGQALLEEIIPLLSDFQTSMFDVLDEQELQQLYKTMRKLHQHNGKKKSAHPRVIVEEE
;
A
#
# COMPACT_ATOMS: atom_id res chain seq x y z
N MET A 1 -3.77 32.36 -15.93
CA MET A 1 -3.17 31.35 -15.05
C MET A 1 -2.08 32.03 -14.22
N LYS A 2 -2.28 32.19 -12.89
CA LYS A 2 -1.24 32.74 -12.02
C LYS A 2 -0.03 31.83 -12.09
N GLN A 3 1.12 32.36 -12.49
CA GLN A 3 2.39 31.65 -12.43
C GLN A 3 2.71 31.36 -10.96
N LEU A 4 2.58 30.11 -10.55
CA LEU A 4 3.17 29.65 -9.31
C LEU A 4 4.69 29.78 -9.48
N GLY A 5 5.33 30.62 -8.66
CA GLY A 5 6.73 31.01 -8.77
C GLY A 5 7.70 29.87 -8.43
N PHE A 6 7.70 28.83 -9.26
CA PHE A 6 8.71 27.77 -9.17
C PHE A 6 10.01 28.28 -9.80
N HIS A 7 11.13 28.11 -9.10
CA HIS A 7 12.44 28.31 -9.70
C HIS A 7 12.55 27.45 -10.96
N GLN A 8 12.97 28.05 -12.06
CA GLN A 8 12.99 27.41 -13.39
C GLN A 8 13.78 26.10 -13.41
N GLU A 9 14.83 26.02 -12.57
CA GLU A 9 15.67 24.82 -12.37
C GLU A 9 14.95 23.61 -11.77
N ASN A 10 13.90 23.82 -10.97
CA ASN A 10 13.16 22.75 -10.30
C ASN A 10 11.81 22.42 -10.95
N ARG A 11 11.50 23.08 -12.07
CA ARG A 11 10.19 22.96 -12.72
C ARG A 11 9.84 21.52 -13.10
N LEU A 12 10.79 20.80 -13.72
CA LEU A 12 10.56 19.42 -14.16
C LEU A 12 10.34 18.47 -12.96
N ALA A 13 11.13 18.61 -11.90
CA ALA A 13 10.98 17.82 -10.68
C ALA A 13 9.60 18.06 -10.02
N MET A 14 9.16 19.32 -9.95
CA MET A 14 7.85 19.65 -9.41
C MET A 14 6.70 19.11 -10.27
N LEU A 15 6.80 19.22 -11.58
CA LEU A 15 5.80 18.65 -12.49
C LEU A 15 5.75 17.12 -12.37
N SER A 16 6.90 16.46 -12.25
CA SER A 16 6.97 15.01 -12.02
C SER A 16 6.31 14.64 -10.69
N TRP A 17 6.59 15.37 -9.62
CA TRP A 17 5.92 15.18 -8.32
C TRP A 17 4.39 15.27 -8.44
N ILE A 18 3.89 16.32 -9.10
CA ILE A 18 2.45 16.51 -9.30
C ILE A 18 1.85 15.34 -10.11
N ARG A 19 2.54 14.86 -11.16
CA ARG A 19 2.08 13.73 -11.98
C ARG A 19 2.04 12.43 -11.19
N ILE A 20 3.08 12.13 -10.43
CA ILE A 20 3.14 10.95 -9.57
C ILE A 20 2.00 10.97 -8.54
N THR A 21 1.80 12.12 -7.86
CA THR A 21 0.73 12.27 -6.87
C THR A 21 -0.66 12.08 -7.48
N ARG A 22 -0.91 12.65 -8.67
CA ARG A 22 -2.19 12.49 -9.37
C ARG A 22 -2.40 11.06 -9.85
N PHE A 23 -1.38 10.41 -10.39
CA PHE A 23 -1.45 9.01 -10.80
C PHE A 23 -1.80 8.13 -9.60
N GLN A 24 -1.13 8.30 -8.46
CA GLN A 24 -1.43 7.57 -7.23
C GLN A 24 -2.88 7.80 -6.76
N GLN A 25 -3.36 9.06 -6.79
CA GLN A 25 -4.75 9.35 -6.38
C GLN A 25 -5.78 8.65 -7.28
N ILE A 26 -5.57 8.70 -8.60
CA ILE A 26 -6.43 8.02 -9.57
C ILE A 26 -6.36 6.51 -9.36
N GLY A 27 -5.18 5.94 -9.25
CA GLY A 27 -4.98 4.50 -9.02
C GLY A 27 -5.66 4.03 -7.73
N ASN A 28 -5.54 4.77 -6.63
CA ASN A 28 -6.22 4.46 -5.38
C ASN A 28 -7.75 4.54 -5.50
N HIS A 29 -8.26 5.53 -6.24
CA HIS A 29 -9.70 5.65 -6.47
C HIS A 29 -10.24 4.46 -7.26
N LEU A 30 -9.63 4.15 -8.39
CA LEU A 30 -10.01 3.01 -9.24
C LEU A 30 -9.86 1.67 -8.50
N SER A 31 -8.79 1.49 -7.72
CA SER A 31 -8.61 0.28 -6.92
C SER A 31 -9.68 0.15 -5.81
N ASN A 32 -10.13 1.27 -5.23
CA ASN A 32 -11.24 1.23 -4.27
C ASN A 32 -12.57 0.86 -4.95
N GLU A 33 -12.83 1.35 -6.16
CA GLU A 33 -14.01 0.94 -6.94
C GLU A 33 -13.95 -0.55 -7.29
N PHE A 34 -12.77 -1.05 -7.70
CA PHE A 34 -12.54 -2.47 -7.95
C PHE A 34 -12.80 -3.35 -6.71
N LEU A 35 -12.38 -2.89 -5.52
CA LEU A 35 -12.53 -3.62 -4.26
C LEU A 35 -13.94 -3.49 -3.63
N GLN A 36 -14.80 -2.63 -4.16
CA GLN A 36 -16.15 -2.40 -3.60
C GLN A 36 -17.00 -3.69 -3.48
N PRO A 37 -17.02 -4.61 -4.46
CA PRO A 37 -17.77 -5.86 -4.35
C PRO A 37 -17.31 -6.75 -3.19
N PHE A 38 -16.06 -6.65 -2.80
CA PHE A 38 -15.45 -7.40 -1.67
C PHE A 38 -15.66 -6.70 -0.31
N CYS A 39 -16.36 -5.56 -0.29
CA CYS A 39 -16.64 -4.76 0.91
C CYS A 39 -15.41 -4.28 1.68
N ILE A 40 -14.26 -4.15 1.03
CA ILE A 40 -13.01 -3.62 1.59
C ILE A 40 -12.49 -2.44 0.76
N THR A 41 -11.61 -1.65 1.37
CA THR A 41 -10.87 -0.56 0.72
C THR A 41 -9.41 -0.96 0.47
N VAL A 42 -8.70 -0.20 -0.37
CA VAL A 42 -7.24 -0.36 -0.56
C VAL A 42 -6.50 -0.35 0.78
N ALA A 43 -6.82 0.61 1.66
CA ALA A 43 -6.17 0.68 2.97
C ALA A 43 -6.44 -0.56 3.86
N GLN A 44 -7.62 -1.16 3.74
CA GLN A 44 -7.96 -2.41 4.44
C GLN A 44 -7.30 -3.62 3.79
N PHE A 45 -7.20 -3.62 2.48
CA PHE A 45 -6.43 -4.63 1.73
C PHE A 45 -4.96 -4.60 2.15
N ASP A 46 -4.35 -3.41 2.25
CA ASP A 46 -2.97 -3.26 2.74
C ASP A 46 -2.79 -3.84 4.15
N VAL A 47 -3.77 -3.63 5.05
CA VAL A 47 -3.78 -4.28 6.37
C VAL A 47 -3.77 -5.80 6.24
N LEU A 48 -4.64 -6.37 5.40
CA LEU A 48 -4.73 -7.82 5.21
C LEU A 48 -3.43 -8.39 4.64
N ILE A 49 -2.79 -7.70 3.69
CA ILE A 49 -1.48 -8.11 3.13
C ILE A 49 -0.40 -8.11 4.21
N GLN A 50 -0.33 -7.06 5.06
CA GLN A 50 0.66 -7.05 6.15
C GLN A 50 0.40 -8.16 7.17
N VAL A 51 -0.86 -8.43 7.50
CA VAL A 51 -1.21 -9.56 8.39
C VAL A 51 -0.82 -10.88 7.74
N PHE A 52 -1.13 -11.08 6.47
CA PHE A 52 -0.75 -12.30 5.73
C PHE A 52 0.75 -12.56 5.77
N ALA A 53 1.55 -11.53 5.52
CA ALA A 53 3.01 -11.64 5.44
C ALA A 53 3.69 -11.86 6.79
N HIS A 54 3.10 -11.38 7.90
CA HIS A 54 3.79 -11.28 9.20
C HIS A 54 3.05 -11.89 10.38
N GLN A 55 1.90 -12.54 10.14
CA GLN A 55 1.09 -13.11 11.23
C GLN A 55 1.80 -14.20 12.03
N PRO A 56 1.58 -14.26 13.37
CA PRO A 56 0.78 -13.33 14.15
C PRO A 56 1.56 -12.05 14.47
N LEU A 57 0.95 -10.86 14.31
CA LEU A 57 1.60 -9.60 14.63
C LEU A 57 0.76 -8.73 15.55
N SER A 58 1.43 -7.92 16.37
CA SER A 58 0.75 -6.97 17.24
C SER A 58 0.19 -5.78 16.44
N GLN A 59 -0.76 -5.08 17.06
CA GLN A 59 -1.32 -3.86 16.46
C GLN A 59 -0.28 -2.75 16.32
N GLN A 60 0.74 -2.72 17.18
CA GLN A 60 1.84 -1.77 17.10
C GLN A 60 2.74 -2.06 15.90
N GLU A 61 3.16 -3.32 15.71
CA GLU A 61 3.95 -3.73 14.54
C GLU A 61 3.20 -3.43 13.24
N LEU A 62 1.89 -3.71 13.21
CA LEU A 62 1.05 -3.38 12.05
C LEU A 62 1.03 -1.87 11.76
N ALA A 63 0.98 -1.02 12.78
CA ALA A 63 1.06 0.43 12.63
C ALA A 63 2.41 0.88 12.06
N GLU A 64 3.49 0.25 12.49
CA GLU A 64 4.84 0.50 12.00
C GLU A 64 4.98 0.10 10.53
N TYR A 65 4.54 -1.10 10.14
CA TYR A 65 4.56 -1.57 8.74
C TYR A 65 3.77 -0.65 7.82
N LEU A 66 2.58 -0.22 8.24
CA LEU A 66 1.74 0.67 7.44
C LEU A 66 2.17 2.15 7.50
N SER A 67 3.09 2.50 8.41
CA SER A 67 3.51 3.89 8.66
C SER A 67 2.34 4.83 8.98
N ILE A 68 1.35 4.37 9.74
CA ILE A 68 0.16 5.12 10.16
C ILE A 68 0.03 5.14 11.69
N SER A 69 -0.86 5.98 12.20
CA SER A 69 -1.11 6.07 13.64
C SER A 69 -1.82 4.83 14.19
N GLY A 70 -1.55 4.47 15.45
CA GLY A 70 -2.23 3.37 16.12
C GLY A 70 -3.76 3.51 16.16
N GLY A 71 -4.29 4.74 16.18
CA GLY A 71 -5.73 5.00 16.08
C GLY A 71 -6.31 4.62 14.73
N GLY A 72 -5.60 4.93 13.64
CA GLY A 72 -5.98 4.54 12.28
C GLY A 72 -6.01 3.01 12.12
N VAL A 73 -4.96 2.33 12.58
CA VAL A 73 -4.91 0.85 12.60
C VAL A 73 -6.07 0.28 13.40
N SER A 74 -6.34 0.81 14.60
CA SER A 74 -7.41 0.29 15.46
C SER A 74 -8.78 0.32 14.79
N HIS A 75 -9.06 1.38 14.03
CA HIS A 75 -10.32 1.50 13.29
C HIS A 75 -10.41 0.45 12.15
N MET A 76 -9.35 0.30 11.36
CA MET A 76 -9.32 -0.68 10.27
C MET A 76 -9.39 -2.11 10.78
N VAL A 77 -8.62 -2.45 11.82
CA VAL A 77 -8.64 -3.77 12.46
C VAL A 77 -10.05 -4.11 12.98
N LYS A 78 -10.72 -3.19 13.68
CA LYS A 78 -12.11 -3.39 14.13
C LYS A 78 -13.08 -3.65 12.97
N ARG A 79 -12.89 -2.96 11.85
CA ARG A 79 -13.75 -3.15 10.67
C ARG A 79 -13.52 -4.53 10.04
N LEU A 80 -12.26 -4.93 9.86
CA LEU A 80 -11.90 -6.24 9.30
C LEU A 80 -12.32 -7.40 10.20
N GLU A 81 -12.23 -7.22 11.52
CA GLU A 81 -12.73 -8.20 12.49
C GLU A 81 -14.26 -8.36 12.39
N LYS A 82 -15.02 -7.27 12.21
CA LYS A 82 -16.47 -7.32 11.97
C LYS A 82 -16.85 -8.02 10.65
N LEU A 83 -15.95 -8.00 9.66
CA LEU A 83 -16.12 -8.71 8.40
C LEU A 83 -15.69 -10.18 8.49
N ASP A 84 -15.18 -10.59 9.68
CA ASP A 84 -14.63 -11.92 9.92
C ASP A 84 -13.44 -12.28 9.02
N LEU A 85 -12.62 -11.27 8.69
CA LEU A 85 -11.42 -11.43 7.86
C LEU A 85 -10.16 -11.59 8.70
N ILE A 86 -10.18 -11.07 9.92
CA ILE A 86 -9.09 -11.20 10.90
C ILE A 86 -9.65 -11.57 12.26
N VAL A 87 -8.78 -12.13 13.08
CA VAL A 87 -9.05 -12.45 14.49
C VAL A 87 -7.97 -11.84 15.36
N ARG A 88 -8.36 -11.35 16.55
CA ARG A 88 -7.43 -10.91 17.59
C ARG A 88 -7.41 -11.93 18.73
N LYS A 89 -6.23 -12.44 19.01
CA LYS A 89 -6.01 -13.29 20.19
C LYS A 89 -5.16 -12.53 21.19
N GLN A 90 -5.61 -12.49 22.42
CA GLN A 90 -4.84 -11.89 23.52
C GLN A 90 -3.89 -12.94 24.07
N ASP A 91 -2.61 -12.58 24.07
CA ASP A 91 -1.58 -13.32 24.78
C ASP A 91 -0.97 -12.38 25.82
N TRP A 92 -1.27 -12.67 27.08
CA TRP A 92 -0.92 -11.86 28.24
C TRP A 92 -1.39 -10.39 28.09
N LYS A 93 -0.47 -9.44 27.84
CA LYS A 93 -0.78 -8.01 27.67
C LYS A 93 -0.85 -7.57 26.21
N VAL A 94 -0.51 -8.43 25.28
CA VAL A 94 -0.43 -8.11 23.85
C VAL A 94 -1.59 -8.76 23.10
N LYS A 95 -2.18 -8.02 22.16
CA LYS A 95 -3.20 -8.54 21.23
C LYS A 95 -2.54 -8.80 19.90
N TYR A 96 -2.51 -10.05 19.50
CA TYR A 96 -1.99 -10.49 18.21
C TYR A 96 -3.12 -10.62 17.18
N ILE A 97 -2.83 -10.23 15.96
CA ILE A 97 -3.73 -10.24 14.83
C ILE A 97 -3.28 -11.34 13.87
N SER A 98 -4.24 -12.12 13.41
CA SER A 98 -4.05 -13.13 12.36
C SER A 98 -5.24 -13.12 11.41
N LEU A 99 -5.04 -13.62 10.18
CA LEU A 99 -6.15 -13.89 9.27
C LEU A 99 -7.06 -14.99 9.82
N THR A 100 -8.32 -14.94 9.44
CA THR A 100 -9.22 -16.09 9.49
C THR A 100 -9.08 -16.88 8.18
N ASP A 101 -9.66 -18.10 8.13
CA ASP A 101 -9.74 -18.88 6.89
C ASP A 101 -10.47 -18.09 5.79
N LYS A 102 -11.49 -17.33 6.17
CA LYS A 102 -12.21 -16.43 5.27
C LYS A 102 -11.34 -15.29 4.75
N GLY A 103 -10.52 -14.68 5.63
CA GLY A 103 -9.58 -13.64 5.24
C GLY A 103 -8.49 -14.15 4.30
N GLN A 104 -8.00 -15.35 4.55
CA GLN A 104 -7.05 -16.05 3.68
C GLN A 104 -7.65 -16.31 2.30
N ALA A 105 -8.82 -16.93 2.24
CA ALA A 105 -9.51 -17.23 0.98
C ALA A 105 -9.81 -15.96 0.16
N LEU A 106 -10.22 -14.89 0.85
CA LEU A 106 -10.46 -13.59 0.21
C LEU A 106 -9.18 -13.03 -0.44
N LEU A 107 -8.04 -13.11 0.24
CA LEU A 107 -6.77 -12.63 -0.32
C LEU A 107 -6.34 -13.48 -1.52
N GLU A 108 -6.46 -14.80 -1.44
CA GLU A 108 -6.15 -15.71 -2.53
C GLU A 108 -6.98 -15.41 -3.80
N GLU A 109 -8.23 -14.99 -3.62
CA GLU A 109 -9.10 -14.56 -4.72
C GLU A 109 -8.72 -13.17 -5.26
N ILE A 110 -8.50 -12.19 -4.38
CA ILE A 110 -8.34 -10.78 -4.78
C ILE A 110 -6.95 -10.49 -5.34
N ILE A 111 -5.89 -11.07 -4.77
CA ILE A 111 -4.51 -10.71 -5.14
C ILE A 111 -4.28 -10.80 -6.65
N PRO A 112 -4.57 -11.91 -7.34
CA PRO A 112 -4.34 -11.99 -8.79
C PRO A 112 -5.20 -10.98 -9.56
N LEU A 113 -6.48 -10.84 -9.21
CA LEU A 113 -7.40 -9.93 -9.90
C LEU A 113 -7.01 -8.46 -9.73
N LEU A 114 -6.63 -8.05 -8.53
CA LEU A 114 -6.21 -6.68 -8.25
C LEU A 114 -4.84 -6.38 -8.89
N SER A 115 -3.94 -7.37 -8.90
CA SER A 115 -2.65 -7.26 -9.58
C SER A 115 -2.85 -7.00 -11.07
N ASP A 116 -3.66 -7.82 -11.75
CA ASP A 116 -3.97 -7.66 -13.16
C ASP A 116 -4.63 -6.31 -13.45
N PHE A 117 -5.56 -5.90 -12.60
CA PHE A 117 -6.20 -4.59 -12.69
C PHE A 117 -5.19 -3.44 -12.54
N GLN A 118 -4.30 -3.51 -11.54
CA GLN A 118 -3.30 -2.45 -11.30
C GLN A 118 -2.24 -2.40 -12.39
N THR A 119 -1.81 -3.55 -12.91
CA THR A 119 -0.85 -3.60 -14.03
C THR A 119 -1.44 -3.04 -15.31
N SER A 120 -2.74 -3.22 -15.57
CA SER A 120 -3.40 -2.64 -16.74
C SER A 120 -3.36 -1.11 -16.80
N MET A 121 -3.15 -0.44 -15.68
CA MET A 121 -2.96 1.02 -15.67
C MET A 121 -1.68 1.48 -16.38
N PHE A 122 -0.77 0.55 -16.67
CA PHE A 122 0.50 0.79 -17.35
C PHE A 122 0.49 0.33 -18.82
N ASP A 123 -0.61 -0.20 -19.34
CA ASP A 123 -0.71 -0.76 -20.71
C ASP A 123 -0.46 0.29 -21.81
N VAL A 124 -0.49 1.57 -21.48
CA VAL A 124 -0.16 2.67 -22.37
C VAL A 124 1.34 2.80 -22.64
N LEU A 125 2.17 2.16 -21.82
CA LEU A 125 3.63 2.21 -21.93
C LEU A 125 4.12 1.00 -22.73
N ASP A 126 5.12 1.23 -23.58
CA ASP A 126 5.88 0.13 -24.14
C ASP A 126 6.85 -0.47 -23.09
N GLU A 127 7.45 -1.61 -23.44
CA GLU A 127 8.35 -2.34 -22.52
C GLU A 127 9.58 -1.50 -22.11
N GLN A 128 10.13 -0.69 -23.01
CA GLN A 128 11.28 0.15 -22.73
C GLN A 128 10.92 1.31 -21.78
N GLU A 129 9.76 1.93 -22.01
CA GLU A 129 9.21 2.99 -21.17
C GLU A 129 8.91 2.45 -19.75
N LEU A 130 8.31 1.27 -19.66
CA LEU A 130 8.00 0.63 -18.38
C LEU A 130 9.28 0.31 -17.60
N GLN A 131 10.28 -0.28 -18.25
CA GLN A 131 11.58 -0.55 -17.63
C GLN A 131 12.28 0.73 -17.18
N GLN A 132 12.22 1.80 -17.98
CA GLN A 132 12.82 3.08 -17.60
C GLN A 132 12.09 3.72 -16.41
N LEU A 133 10.76 3.65 -16.39
CA LEU A 133 9.94 4.12 -15.27
C LEU A 133 10.31 3.37 -13.99
N TYR A 134 10.35 2.03 -14.05
CA TYR A 134 10.71 1.18 -12.92
C TYR A 134 12.10 1.55 -12.35
N LYS A 135 13.12 1.63 -13.20
CA LYS A 135 14.49 2.02 -12.80
C LYS A 135 14.53 3.39 -12.14
N THR A 136 13.75 4.34 -12.68
CA THR A 136 13.69 5.71 -12.16
C THR A 136 13.00 5.76 -10.80
N MET A 137 11.86 5.08 -10.65
CA MET A 137 11.13 5.00 -9.39
C MET A 137 11.92 4.27 -8.31
N ARG A 138 12.60 3.18 -8.65
CA ARG A 138 13.52 2.46 -7.74
C ARG A 138 14.64 3.38 -7.22
N LYS A 139 15.26 4.16 -8.11
CA LYS A 139 16.30 5.14 -7.72
C LYS A 139 15.77 6.21 -6.77
N LEU A 140 14.57 6.74 -7.04
CA LEU A 140 13.91 7.71 -6.15
C LEU A 140 13.59 7.10 -4.79
N HIS A 141 13.07 5.87 -4.78
CA HIS A 141 12.75 5.15 -3.55
C HIS A 141 13.99 4.93 -2.68
N GLN A 142 15.07 4.40 -3.26
CA GLN A 142 16.34 4.15 -2.55
C GLN A 142 16.94 5.43 -1.98
N HIS A 143 16.90 6.54 -2.73
CA HIS A 143 17.43 7.83 -2.25
C HIS A 143 16.63 8.38 -1.08
N ASN A 144 15.30 8.35 -1.16
CA ASN A 144 14.42 8.93 -0.13
C ASN A 144 14.20 7.97 1.06
N GLY A 145 14.28 6.65 0.84
CA GLY A 145 14.20 5.66 1.90
C GLY A 145 15.35 5.76 2.91
N LYS A 146 16.55 6.15 2.45
CA LYS A 146 17.71 6.42 3.32
C LYS A 146 17.53 7.67 4.19
N LYS A 147 16.63 8.59 3.84
CA LYS A 147 16.35 9.81 4.61
C LYS A 147 15.36 9.58 5.76
N LYS A 148 14.60 8.50 5.73
CA LYS A 148 13.75 8.07 6.85
C LYS A 148 14.54 7.10 7.72
N SER A 149 14.92 7.55 8.93
CA SER A 149 15.62 6.74 9.90
C SER A 149 14.93 5.41 10.18
N ALA A 150 15.70 4.31 10.08
CA ALA A 150 15.75 3.18 11.00
C ALA A 150 14.43 2.53 11.49
N HIS A 151 13.44 2.31 10.61
CA HIS A 151 12.44 1.28 10.86
C HIS A 151 12.54 0.21 9.76
N PRO A 152 12.59 -1.08 10.11
CA PRO A 152 12.69 -2.15 9.13
C PRO A 152 11.43 -2.15 8.26
N ARG A 153 11.60 -1.82 7.00
CA ARG A 153 10.56 -2.00 5.98
C ARG A 153 10.73 -3.39 5.40
N VAL A 154 9.61 -4.07 5.23
CA VAL A 154 9.57 -5.26 4.40
C VAL A 154 10.06 -4.87 3.01
N ILE A 155 11.25 -5.30 2.69
CA ILE A 155 11.71 -5.36 1.32
C ILE A 155 11.09 -6.64 0.80
N VAL A 156 10.17 -6.55 -0.15
CA VAL A 156 9.89 -7.68 -1.02
C VAL A 156 11.20 -7.90 -1.76
N GLU A 157 11.95 -8.91 -1.36
CA GLU A 157 13.15 -9.32 -2.09
C GLU A 157 12.69 -9.79 -3.45
N GLU A 158 13.02 -9.02 -4.47
CA GLU A 158 12.91 -9.39 -5.86
C GLU A 158 14.11 -10.32 -6.15
N GLU A 159 13.82 -11.61 -6.43
CA GLU A 159 14.75 -12.51 -7.10
C GLU A 159 15.04 -12.05 -8.53
#